data_c5cd37961115a4de8e40a138e7e59807
#
_entry.id   c5cd37961115a4de8e40a138e7e59807
#
_cell.length_a   1.000
_cell.length_b   1.000
_cell.length_c   1.000
_cell.angle_alpha   90.00
_cell.angle_beta   90.00
_cell.angle_gamma   90.00
#
_symmetry.space_group_name_H-M   'P 1'
#
loop_
_entity.id
_entity.type
_entity.pdbx_description
1 polymer ?
#
loop_
_entity_poly.entity_id
_entity_poly.type
_entity_poly.pdbx_seq_one_letter_code
_entity_poly.pdbx_strand_id
1 'polypeptide(L)'
;MVSVGATINIMLAAAKADGLTIIENAAREPHIVDLANFLNSMGANIMGAGTGVIKIRGVKHLSGADYSIIPDQIEAGTYMAAAVATRGDILVTNVTPKHLESIIAKLRETGAEITEFDESVRVKMTRRPRKCNVKTMPHPGFPTDMQPQIAAVLS
;
A
#
# COMPACT_ATOMS: atom_id res chain seq x y z
N MET A 1 2.01 -17.19 8.03
CA MET A 1 2.06 -15.72 8.17
C MET A 1 2.18 -15.11 6.78
N VAL A 2 1.39 -14.08 6.46
CA VAL A 2 1.50 -13.37 5.17
C VAL A 2 2.83 -12.63 5.13
N SER A 3 3.53 -12.65 4.00
CA SER A 3 4.79 -11.94 3.79
C SER A 3 4.80 -11.27 2.43
N VAL A 4 4.91 -9.95 2.41
CA VAL A 4 5.05 -9.13 1.20
C VAL A 4 6.32 -9.51 0.44
N GLY A 5 7.47 -9.53 1.12
CA GLY A 5 8.75 -9.85 0.50
C GLY A 5 8.79 -11.25 -0.11
N ALA A 6 8.22 -12.26 0.57
CA ALA A 6 8.12 -13.60 0.02
C ALA A 6 7.23 -13.62 -1.23
N THR A 7 6.05 -12.97 -1.18
CA THR A 7 5.12 -12.90 -2.31
C THR A 7 5.79 -12.27 -3.52
N ILE A 8 6.45 -11.11 -3.37
CA ILE A 8 7.17 -10.43 -4.45
C ILE A 8 8.25 -11.31 -5.06
N ASN A 9 9.14 -11.88 -4.23
CA ASN A 9 10.25 -12.69 -4.74
C ASN A 9 9.76 -13.94 -5.47
N ILE A 10 8.72 -14.62 -4.97
CA ILE A 10 8.12 -15.77 -5.66
C ILE A 10 7.49 -15.34 -6.98
N MET A 11 6.76 -14.21 -7.01
CA MET A 11 6.17 -13.69 -8.26
C MET A 11 7.23 -13.43 -9.33
N LEU A 12 8.32 -12.77 -8.96
CA LEU A 12 9.42 -12.46 -9.88
C LEU A 12 10.09 -13.74 -10.41
N ALA A 13 10.38 -14.70 -9.54
CA ALA A 13 11.00 -15.97 -9.93
C ALA A 13 10.06 -16.83 -10.78
N ALA A 14 8.78 -16.91 -10.40
CA ALA A 14 7.79 -17.74 -11.06
C ALA A 14 7.37 -17.19 -12.44
N ALA A 15 7.53 -15.89 -12.69
CA ALA A 15 7.20 -15.27 -13.98
C ALA A 15 7.93 -15.95 -15.17
N LYS A 16 9.10 -16.56 -14.92
CA LYS A 16 9.90 -17.27 -15.92
C LYS A 16 10.13 -18.75 -15.62
N ALA A 17 9.56 -19.29 -14.55
CA ALA A 17 9.67 -20.70 -14.21
C ALA A 17 8.75 -21.55 -15.09
N ASP A 18 9.21 -22.73 -15.51
CA ASP A 18 8.36 -23.62 -16.31
C ASP A 18 7.14 -24.11 -15.51
N GLY A 19 5.97 -24.09 -16.17
CA GLY A 19 4.73 -24.62 -15.60
C GLY A 19 3.89 -23.57 -14.86
N LEU A 20 3.09 -24.05 -13.90
CA LEU A 20 2.17 -23.26 -13.10
C LEU A 20 2.66 -23.20 -11.64
N THR A 21 2.87 -22.01 -11.12
CA THR A 21 3.13 -21.75 -9.71
C THR A 21 1.86 -21.17 -9.07
N ILE A 22 1.50 -21.67 -7.89
CA ILE A 22 0.39 -21.17 -7.09
C ILE A 22 0.95 -20.69 -5.75
N ILE A 23 0.70 -19.43 -5.42
CA ILE A 23 1.02 -18.84 -4.12
C ILE A 23 -0.27 -18.80 -3.31
N GLU A 24 -0.34 -19.57 -2.24
CA GLU A 24 -1.42 -19.49 -1.26
C GLU A 24 -1.04 -18.61 -0.09
N ASN A 25 -2.02 -17.98 0.54
CA ASN A 25 -1.81 -17.00 1.61
C ASN A 25 -0.89 -15.84 1.17
N ALA A 26 -1.05 -15.40 -0.08
CA ALA A 26 -0.30 -14.31 -0.67
C ALA A 26 -0.62 -12.97 0.01
N ALA A 27 0.34 -12.05 -0.02
CA ALA A 27 0.14 -10.67 0.34
C ALA A 27 -0.85 -9.98 -0.64
N ARG A 28 -1.64 -9.02 -0.12
CA ARG A 28 -2.75 -8.40 -0.87
C ARG A 28 -2.57 -6.89 -1.05
N GLU A 29 -1.46 -6.37 -0.60
CA GLU A 29 -1.13 -4.95 -0.62
C GLU A 29 -1.21 -4.39 -2.04
N PRO A 30 -1.59 -3.12 -2.23
CA PRO A 30 -1.75 -2.50 -3.55
C PRO A 30 -0.55 -2.66 -4.46
N HIS A 31 0.68 -2.57 -3.92
CA HIS A 31 1.91 -2.74 -4.70
C HIS A 31 2.15 -4.18 -5.17
N ILE A 32 1.49 -5.20 -4.58
CA ILE A 32 1.48 -6.58 -5.12
C ILE A 32 0.65 -6.64 -6.40
N VAL A 33 -0.48 -5.95 -6.42
CA VAL A 33 -1.34 -5.83 -7.61
C VAL A 33 -0.59 -5.06 -8.70
N ASP A 34 0.05 -3.95 -8.32
CA ASP A 34 0.83 -3.11 -9.22
C ASP A 34 1.98 -3.89 -9.87
N LEU A 35 2.74 -4.66 -9.08
CA LEU A 35 3.79 -5.55 -9.59
C LEU A 35 3.25 -6.59 -10.59
N ALA A 36 2.09 -7.20 -10.29
CA ALA A 36 1.46 -8.15 -11.20
C ALA A 36 1.06 -7.48 -12.52
N ASN A 37 0.49 -6.27 -12.45
CA ASN A 37 0.12 -5.49 -13.64
C ASN A 37 1.36 -5.12 -14.46
N PHE A 38 2.43 -4.67 -13.81
CA PHE A 38 3.70 -4.37 -14.47
C PHE A 38 4.27 -5.60 -15.17
N LEU A 39 4.37 -6.74 -14.48
CA LEU A 39 4.87 -7.97 -15.09
C LEU A 39 3.98 -8.45 -16.25
N ASN A 40 2.65 -8.34 -16.11
CA ASN A 40 1.71 -8.69 -17.16
C ASN A 40 1.83 -7.75 -18.38
N SER A 41 2.14 -6.46 -18.19
CA SER A 41 2.42 -5.55 -19.30
C SER A 41 3.68 -5.94 -20.08
N MET A 42 4.61 -6.63 -19.42
CA MET A 42 5.81 -7.21 -20.04
C MET A 42 5.56 -8.57 -20.71
N GLY A 43 4.35 -9.12 -20.60
CA GLY A 43 3.96 -10.39 -21.19
C GLY A 43 3.95 -11.58 -20.22
N ALA A 44 4.04 -11.36 -18.90
CA ALA A 44 3.82 -12.40 -17.91
C ALA A 44 2.35 -12.84 -17.88
N ASN A 45 2.08 -13.96 -17.20
CA ASN A 45 0.73 -14.48 -17.01
C ASN A 45 0.48 -14.70 -15.52
N ILE A 46 0.07 -13.62 -14.85
CA ILE A 46 -0.19 -13.56 -13.40
C ILE A 46 -1.65 -13.20 -13.17
N MET A 47 -2.35 -14.00 -12.36
CA MET A 47 -3.75 -13.83 -12.01
C MET A 47 -3.94 -13.92 -10.50
N GLY A 48 -4.96 -13.21 -9.97
CA GLY A 48 -5.36 -13.30 -8.56
C GLY A 48 -4.57 -12.38 -7.62
N ALA A 49 -3.71 -11.48 -8.12
CA ALA A 49 -3.08 -10.46 -7.30
C ALA A 49 -4.14 -9.60 -6.59
N GLY A 50 -3.88 -9.24 -5.33
CA GLY A 50 -4.87 -8.59 -4.46
C GLY A 50 -5.80 -9.56 -3.72
N THR A 51 -5.70 -10.86 -3.99
CA THR A 51 -6.38 -11.93 -3.26
C THR A 51 -5.39 -12.80 -2.48
N GLY A 52 -5.88 -13.73 -1.68
CA GLY A 52 -5.02 -14.68 -0.95
C GLY A 52 -4.38 -15.75 -1.81
N VAL A 53 -4.73 -15.84 -3.11
CA VAL A 53 -4.19 -16.85 -4.03
C VAL A 53 -3.77 -16.20 -5.33
N ILE A 54 -2.48 -16.30 -5.65
CA ILE A 54 -1.91 -15.82 -6.91
C ILE A 54 -1.48 -17.03 -7.75
N LYS A 55 -1.90 -17.05 -9.00
CA LYS A 55 -1.52 -18.07 -9.98
C LYS A 55 -0.64 -17.45 -11.04
N ILE A 56 0.51 -18.08 -11.29
CA ILE A 56 1.52 -17.60 -12.23
C ILE A 56 1.85 -18.73 -13.19
N ARG A 57 1.59 -18.51 -14.46
CA ARG A 57 2.09 -19.41 -15.51
C ARG A 57 3.35 -18.79 -16.10
N GLY A 58 4.47 -19.44 -15.89
CA GLY A 58 5.74 -18.95 -16.37
C GLY A 58 5.79 -18.82 -17.89
N VAL A 59 6.53 -17.84 -18.37
CA VAL A 59 6.69 -17.53 -19.78
C VAL A 59 8.17 -17.53 -20.19
N LYS A 60 8.47 -17.91 -21.43
CA LYS A 60 9.85 -17.98 -21.91
C LYS A 60 10.50 -16.59 -22.06
N HIS A 61 9.70 -15.60 -22.47
CA HIS A 61 10.18 -14.25 -22.77
C HIS A 61 9.30 -13.21 -22.10
N LEU A 62 9.93 -12.16 -21.60
CA LEU A 62 9.30 -10.91 -21.19
C LEU A 62 9.86 -9.80 -22.07
N SER A 63 9.03 -8.88 -22.53
CA SER A 63 9.41 -7.69 -23.29
C SER A 63 9.58 -6.48 -22.36
N GLY A 64 10.20 -5.41 -22.84
CA GLY A 64 10.14 -4.11 -22.16
C GLY A 64 8.73 -3.54 -22.22
N ALA A 65 8.39 -2.71 -21.23
CA ALA A 65 7.12 -2.01 -21.16
C ALA A 65 7.31 -0.62 -20.56
N ASP A 66 6.52 0.35 -21.04
CA ASP A 66 6.34 1.63 -20.36
C ASP A 66 5.23 1.45 -19.33
N TYR A 67 5.53 1.79 -18.08
CA TYR A 67 4.61 1.57 -16.97
C TYR A 67 4.70 2.69 -15.93
N SER A 68 3.57 3.21 -15.50
CA SER A 68 3.50 4.16 -14.40
C SER A 68 3.15 3.41 -13.11
N ILE A 69 4.08 3.38 -12.17
CA ILE A 69 3.84 2.78 -10.85
C ILE A 69 2.84 3.61 -10.05
N ILE A 70 2.08 2.94 -9.18
CA ILE A 70 1.14 3.60 -8.29
C ILE A 70 1.86 4.50 -7.27
N PRO A 71 1.20 5.55 -6.76
CA PRO A 71 1.73 6.38 -5.67
C PRO A 71 1.99 5.56 -4.40
N ASP A 72 3.08 5.87 -3.69
CA ASP A 72 3.44 5.20 -2.44
C ASP A 72 2.52 5.64 -1.29
N GLN A 73 1.74 4.71 -0.77
CA GLN A 73 0.84 4.94 0.35
C GLN A 73 1.58 5.26 1.67
N ILE A 74 2.80 4.76 1.83
CA ILE A 74 3.59 4.99 3.05
C ILE A 74 4.20 6.39 3.02
N GLU A 75 4.69 6.84 1.86
CA GLU A 75 5.13 8.21 1.68
C GLU A 75 3.99 9.20 1.94
N ALA A 76 2.84 8.99 1.29
CA ALA A 76 1.65 9.82 1.51
C ALA A 76 1.22 9.83 2.98
N GLY A 77 1.13 8.66 3.61
CA GLY A 77 0.80 8.52 5.03
C GLY A 77 1.79 9.22 5.95
N THR A 78 3.08 9.26 5.59
CA THR A 78 4.12 9.96 6.33
C THR A 78 3.89 11.46 6.34
N TYR A 79 3.59 12.08 5.18
CA TYR A 79 3.24 13.51 5.13
C TYR A 79 1.95 13.82 5.87
N MET A 80 0.94 12.95 5.77
CA MET A 80 -0.30 13.07 6.54
C MET A 80 -0.04 13.04 8.05
N ALA A 81 0.79 12.11 8.52
CA ALA A 81 1.20 12.01 9.93
C ALA A 81 1.98 13.25 10.38
N ALA A 82 2.87 13.78 9.52
CA ALA A 82 3.61 15.02 9.80
C ALA A 82 2.67 16.20 10.00
N ALA A 83 1.63 16.35 9.14
CA ALA A 83 0.64 17.41 9.30
C ALA A 83 -0.11 17.30 10.64
N VAL A 84 -0.48 16.09 11.04
CA VAL A 84 -1.16 15.86 12.33
C VAL A 84 -0.24 16.18 13.52
N ALA A 85 1.02 15.73 13.48
CA ALA A 85 1.98 15.96 14.56
C ALA A 85 2.33 17.44 14.73
N THR A 86 2.43 18.20 13.64
CA THR A 86 2.79 19.63 13.64
C THR A 86 1.59 20.57 13.72
N ARG A 87 0.37 20.05 13.79
CA ARG A 87 -0.87 20.83 13.73
C ARG A 87 -0.98 21.69 12.47
N GLY A 88 -0.58 21.09 11.35
CA GLY A 88 -0.56 21.70 10.03
C GLY A 88 -1.86 21.51 9.24
N ASP A 89 -1.87 22.08 8.04
CA ASP A 89 -2.92 21.94 7.03
C ASP A 89 -2.23 21.73 5.68
N ILE A 90 -2.34 20.53 5.12
CA ILE A 90 -1.69 20.18 3.85
C ILE A 90 -2.66 19.48 2.92
N LEU A 91 -2.41 19.62 1.63
CA LEU A 91 -3.02 18.82 0.57
C LEU A 91 -1.94 17.89 -0.01
N VAL A 92 -2.12 16.59 0.17
CA VAL A 92 -1.28 15.56 -0.46
C VAL A 92 -1.92 15.21 -1.80
N THR A 93 -1.21 15.44 -2.89
CA THR A 93 -1.66 15.20 -4.27
C THR A 93 -1.00 13.97 -4.87
N ASN A 94 -1.53 13.49 -5.99
CA ASN A 94 -1.08 12.28 -6.67
C ASN A 94 -1.06 11.08 -5.72
N VAL A 95 -2.20 10.80 -5.11
CA VAL A 95 -2.39 9.66 -4.21
C VAL A 95 -3.66 8.90 -4.59
N THR A 96 -3.74 7.65 -4.18
CA THR A 96 -4.96 6.86 -4.29
C THR A 96 -5.60 6.75 -2.90
N PRO A 97 -6.64 7.54 -2.57
CA PRO A 97 -7.21 7.58 -1.22
C PRO A 97 -7.64 6.21 -0.71
N LYS A 98 -8.15 5.34 -1.59
CA LYS A 98 -8.51 3.96 -1.26
C LYS A 98 -7.35 3.14 -0.67
N HIS A 99 -6.12 3.42 -1.05
CA HIS A 99 -4.94 2.76 -0.48
C HIS A 99 -4.58 3.28 0.92
N LEU A 100 -5.13 4.42 1.31
CA LEU A 100 -4.86 5.13 2.57
C LEU A 100 -5.95 4.93 3.64
N GLU A 101 -7.01 4.14 3.37
CA GLU A 101 -8.20 4.04 4.23
C GLU A 101 -7.86 3.74 5.69
N SER A 102 -6.99 2.78 5.97
CA SER A 102 -6.60 2.42 7.33
C SER A 102 -5.80 3.52 8.04
N ILE A 103 -4.95 4.24 7.30
CA ILE A 103 -4.16 5.36 7.79
C ILE A 103 -5.09 6.55 8.08
N ILE A 104 -5.96 6.89 7.13
CA ILE A 104 -6.98 7.94 7.25
C ILE A 104 -7.85 7.70 8.49
N ALA A 105 -8.36 6.47 8.65
CA ALA A 105 -9.19 6.11 9.79
C ALA A 105 -8.47 6.37 11.13
N LYS A 106 -7.21 5.98 11.26
CA LYS A 106 -6.44 6.18 12.50
C LYS A 106 -6.09 7.64 12.75
N LEU A 107 -5.75 8.39 11.73
CA LEU A 107 -5.52 9.84 11.88
C LEU A 107 -6.81 10.59 12.25
N ARG A 108 -7.97 10.22 11.70
CA ARG A 108 -9.28 10.76 12.13
C ARG A 108 -9.58 10.46 13.60
N GLU A 109 -9.24 9.28 14.12
CA GLU A 109 -9.38 8.94 15.54
C GLU A 109 -8.57 9.89 16.45
N THR A 110 -7.41 10.38 16.00
CA THR A 110 -6.63 11.38 16.74
C THR A 110 -7.27 12.77 16.72
N GLY A 111 -8.30 12.98 15.92
CA GLY A 111 -9.04 14.24 15.79
C GLY A 111 -8.64 15.09 14.59
N ALA A 112 -7.89 14.54 13.64
CA ALA A 112 -7.59 15.20 12.38
C ALA A 112 -8.84 15.34 11.51
N GLU A 113 -8.99 16.49 10.86
CA GLU A 113 -9.97 16.73 9.80
C GLU A 113 -9.34 16.24 8.49
N ILE A 114 -9.97 15.25 7.85
CA ILE A 114 -9.44 14.66 6.60
C ILE A 114 -10.55 14.69 5.55
N THR A 115 -10.24 15.32 4.43
CA THR A 115 -11.11 15.39 3.24
C THR A 115 -10.43 14.63 2.10
N GLU A 116 -11.14 13.66 1.54
CA GLU A 116 -10.70 12.86 0.41
C GLU A 116 -11.26 13.43 -0.89
N PHE A 117 -10.44 13.49 -1.93
CA PHE A 117 -10.79 13.82 -3.31
C PHE A 117 -10.34 12.66 -4.21
N ASP A 118 -10.57 12.74 -5.52
CA ASP A 118 -10.27 11.63 -6.43
C ASP A 118 -8.80 11.17 -6.39
N GLU A 119 -7.85 12.13 -6.43
CA GLU A 119 -6.41 11.86 -6.44
C GLU A 119 -5.64 12.68 -5.39
N SER A 120 -6.33 13.13 -4.35
CA SER A 120 -5.69 13.91 -3.29
C SER A 120 -6.42 13.76 -1.95
N VAL A 121 -5.68 14.05 -0.88
CA VAL A 121 -6.21 14.02 0.49
C VAL A 121 -5.74 15.27 1.22
N ARG A 122 -6.67 16.08 1.74
CA ARG A 122 -6.35 17.19 2.63
C ARG A 122 -6.39 16.71 4.07
N VAL A 123 -5.34 17.03 4.81
CA VAL A 123 -5.23 16.75 6.24
C VAL A 123 -5.02 18.05 6.99
N LYS A 124 -5.88 18.32 7.97
CA LYS A 124 -5.80 19.49 8.83
C LYS A 124 -5.90 19.10 10.30
N MET A 125 -5.02 19.67 11.11
CA MET A 125 -5.02 19.50 12.55
C MET A 125 -4.80 20.86 13.23
N THR A 126 -5.66 21.23 14.19
CA THR A 126 -5.57 22.55 14.86
C THR A 126 -5.27 22.44 16.35
N ARG A 127 -5.30 21.22 16.88
CA ARG A 127 -5.12 20.95 18.31
C ARG A 127 -4.16 19.78 18.53
N ARG A 128 -3.75 19.52 19.76
CA ARG A 128 -2.96 18.34 20.10
C ARG A 128 -3.72 17.06 19.73
N PRO A 129 -3.08 16.09 19.05
CA PRO A 129 -3.68 14.80 18.73
C PRO A 129 -4.19 14.09 20.00
N ARG A 130 -5.33 13.45 19.89
CA ARG A 130 -5.87 12.59 20.95
C ARG A 130 -5.23 11.21 20.87
N LYS A 131 -5.14 10.55 22.02
CA LYS A 131 -4.70 9.14 22.08
C LYS A 131 -5.65 8.25 21.27
N CYS A 132 -5.08 7.28 20.55
CA CYS A 132 -5.83 6.20 19.94
C CYS A 132 -5.05 4.88 20.06
N ASN A 133 -5.74 3.76 19.93
CA ASN A 133 -5.11 2.45 19.90
C ASN A 133 -4.87 2.04 18.46
N VAL A 134 -3.63 1.66 18.13
CA VAL A 134 -3.26 1.19 16.80
C VAL A 134 -2.73 -0.22 16.92
N LYS A 135 -3.26 -1.11 16.07
CA LYS A 135 -2.77 -2.47 15.88
C LYS A 135 -2.38 -2.62 14.42
N THR A 136 -1.12 -2.97 14.18
CA THR A 136 -0.65 -3.29 12.83
C THR A 136 -1.22 -4.63 12.38
N MET A 137 -1.64 -4.70 11.12
CA MET A 137 -2.22 -5.89 10.51
C MET A 137 -1.89 -5.91 9.01
N PRO A 138 -1.85 -7.10 8.37
CA PRO A 138 -1.79 -7.20 6.91
C PRO A 138 -2.91 -6.40 6.24
N HIS A 139 -2.66 -5.96 5.01
CA HIS A 139 -3.66 -5.23 4.22
C HIS A 139 -5.03 -5.98 4.19
N PRO A 140 -6.16 -5.26 4.39
CA PRO A 140 -6.34 -3.80 4.44
C PRO A 140 -6.19 -3.17 5.86
N GLY A 141 -5.52 -3.84 6.79
CA GLY A 141 -5.26 -3.29 8.11
C GLY A 141 -4.18 -2.19 8.10
N PHE A 142 -3.89 -1.63 9.30
CA PHE A 142 -2.88 -0.58 9.46
C PHE A 142 -1.48 -1.15 9.20
N PRO A 143 -0.71 -0.60 8.23
CA PRO A 143 0.56 -1.18 7.82
C PRO A 143 1.65 -1.02 8.90
N THR A 144 2.52 -2.03 9.02
CA THR A 144 3.67 -1.99 9.94
C THR A 144 4.65 -0.87 9.61
N ASP A 145 4.77 -0.51 8.33
CA ASP A 145 5.68 0.54 7.86
C ASP A 145 5.29 1.94 8.34
N MET A 146 4.02 2.12 8.78
CA MET A 146 3.54 3.36 9.38
C MET A 146 3.69 3.40 10.92
N GLN A 147 4.29 2.37 11.52
CA GLN A 147 4.46 2.30 12.97
C GLN A 147 5.31 3.45 13.54
N PRO A 148 6.46 3.82 12.96
CA PRO A 148 7.25 4.94 13.46
C PRO A 148 6.50 6.28 13.39
N GLN A 149 5.80 6.53 12.27
CA GLN A 149 5.07 7.78 12.05
C GLN A 149 3.91 7.94 13.04
N ILE A 150 3.12 6.88 13.23
CA ILE A 150 2.00 6.96 14.19
C ILE A 150 2.49 7.04 15.64
N ALA A 151 3.63 6.42 15.97
CA ALA A 151 4.25 6.57 17.28
C ALA A 151 4.63 8.02 17.55
N ALA A 152 5.24 8.70 16.55
CA ALA A 152 5.58 10.13 16.64
C ALA A 152 4.35 11.02 16.80
N VAL A 153 3.23 10.70 16.14
CA VAL A 153 1.95 11.45 16.29
C VAL A 153 1.37 11.31 17.70
N LEU A 154 1.56 10.16 18.34
CA LEU A 154 0.95 9.83 19.63
C LEU A 154 1.85 10.16 20.84
N SER A 155 3.09 10.62 20.61
CA SER A 155 4.02 11.10 21.66
C SER A 155 3.74 12.54 22.04
#